data_fdc7e418bbcdddf83fc5a9e42a9ab7a5
#
_entry.id   fdc7e418bbcdddf83fc5a9e42a9ab7a5
#
_cell.length_a   1.000
_cell.length_b   1.000
_cell.length_c   1.000
_cell.angle_alpha   90.00
_cell.angle_beta   90.00
_cell.angle_gamma   90.00
#
_symmetry.space_group_name_H-M   'P 1'
#
loop_
_entity.id
_entity.type
_entity.pdbx_description
1 polymer ?
#
loop_
_entity_poly.entity_id
_entity_poly.type
_entity_poly.pdbx_seq_one_letter_code
_entity_poly.pdbx_strand_id
1 'polypeptide(L)'
;MTGVPVPDVPADVLHTLFHSEQGGHEQVVLCQDRASGLKAVIALHSTALGPALGGTRFYPYANEAAAVADALNLARGMSYKNAMAGLDHGGGKAVIIGDPELIKTDELLLAYGRFVSSLGGRYVTACDVGTYVADMDVVARECAWTTGRSPENGGAGDSSVLTAFGVYQGMRASAQQLWGDPSLRGRRVGVAGVGKVGHHLVGHLLAEGAEVVVTDVREDSVRRVTGSHPGLVTAVADTEALIRTEGLDIYAPCALGGALNDASVPVLTAKVVCGAANNQLAHPGVEKDLADRGILYAPDYVVNAGGVIQVADELHGFDFDRCKTKAAKIFDTTLAIFARANDDGIPPAAAADRIAEQRMAAARTTPGH
;
A
#
# COMPACT_ATOMS: atom_id res chain seq x y z
N MET A 1 16.69 13.88 3.27
CA MET A 1 15.81 12.81 3.81
C MET A 1 14.59 13.49 4.41
N THR A 2 13.52 13.61 3.63
CA THR A 2 12.23 14.14 4.11
C THR A 2 11.49 12.99 4.76
N GLY A 3 11.37 13.05 6.10
CA GLY A 3 10.72 12.02 6.90
C GLY A 3 9.25 11.84 6.50
N VAL A 4 8.79 10.59 6.48
CA VAL A 4 7.37 10.27 6.47
C VAL A 4 6.73 10.96 7.68
N PRO A 5 5.65 11.75 7.53
CA PRO A 5 4.98 12.37 8.66
C PRO A 5 4.51 11.28 9.63
N VAL A 6 5.07 11.26 10.83
CA VAL A 6 4.54 10.44 11.92
C VAL A 6 3.41 11.25 12.55
N PRO A 7 2.18 10.70 12.65
CA PRO A 7 1.08 11.41 13.29
C PRO A 7 1.43 11.80 14.72
N ASP A 8 0.89 12.94 15.19
CA ASP A 8 1.00 13.35 16.60
C ASP A 8 0.51 12.20 17.50
N VAL A 9 1.43 11.67 18.30
CA VAL A 9 1.14 10.54 19.19
C VAL A 9 0.47 11.08 20.44
N PRO A 10 -0.77 10.66 20.78
CA PRO A 10 -1.39 11.01 22.04
C PRO A 10 -0.49 10.57 23.22
N ALA A 11 -0.44 11.37 24.28
CA ALA A 11 0.37 11.08 25.46
C ALA A 11 0.02 9.74 26.15
N ASP A 12 -1.13 9.15 25.81
CA ASP A 12 -1.61 7.87 26.32
C ASP A 12 -1.93 6.87 25.19
N VAL A 13 -0.86 6.39 24.52
CA VAL A 13 -0.98 5.35 23.47
C VAL A 13 -1.64 4.08 24.03
N LEU A 14 -1.42 3.74 25.28
CA LEU A 14 -1.99 2.54 25.89
C LEU A 14 -3.50 2.67 26.09
N HIS A 15 -4.02 3.87 26.33
CA HIS A 15 -5.47 4.11 26.43
C HIS A 15 -6.17 3.85 25.10
N THR A 16 -5.54 4.13 23.99
CA THR A 16 -6.13 3.91 22.63
C THR A 16 -6.19 2.44 22.23
N LEU A 17 -5.39 1.55 22.86
CA LEU A 17 -5.36 0.12 22.52
C LEU A 17 -6.72 -0.58 22.80
N PHE A 18 -7.43 -0.18 23.85
CA PHE A 18 -8.66 -0.84 24.29
C PHE A 18 -9.92 0.00 24.09
N HIS A 19 -9.79 1.31 23.83
CA HIS A 19 -10.90 2.26 23.84
C HIS A 19 -11.10 2.98 22.50
N SER A 20 -10.52 2.51 21.40
CA SER A 20 -10.78 3.14 20.10
C SER A 20 -12.22 2.88 19.65
N GLU A 21 -12.96 3.92 19.28
CA GLU A 21 -14.31 3.83 18.70
C GLU A 21 -14.36 2.95 17.43
N GLN A 22 -13.19 2.67 16.85
CA GLN A 22 -13.02 1.93 15.60
C GLN A 22 -12.63 0.44 15.80
N GLY A 23 -12.78 -0.09 17.01
CA GLY A 23 -12.36 -1.44 17.39
C GLY A 23 -10.86 -1.51 17.75
N GLY A 24 -10.55 -2.22 18.84
CA GLY A 24 -9.18 -2.41 19.33
C GLY A 24 -8.42 -3.45 18.52
N HIS A 25 -7.09 -3.45 18.69
CA HIS A 25 -6.23 -4.50 18.15
C HIS A 25 -6.40 -5.80 18.95
N GLU A 26 -6.41 -6.94 18.26
CA GLU A 26 -6.54 -8.25 18.93
C GLU A 26 -5.30 -8.58 19.76
N GLN A 27 -4.11 -8.15 19.31
CA GLN A 27 -2.86 -8.41 20.02
C GLN A 27 -1.80 -7.38 19.65
N VAL A 28 -1.01 -6.96 20.66
CA VAL A 28 0.20 -6.16 20.47
C VAL A 28 1.31 -6.82 21.28
N VAL A 29 2.45 -7.05 20.64
CA VAL A 29 3.62 -7.72 21.23
C VAL A 29 4.81 -6.78 21.18
N LEU A 30 5.39 -6.49 22.35
CA LEU A 30 6.64 -5.76 22.46
C LEU A 30 7.79 -6.78 22.53
N CYS A 31 8.69 -6.72 21.56
CA CYS A 31 9.79 -7.65 21.38
C CYS A 31 11.12 -6.97 21.71
N GLN A 32 11.92 -7.60 22.57
CA GLN A 32 13.26 -7.14 22.84
C GLN A 32 14.22 -8.33 22.95
N ASP A 33 15.34 -8.26 22.21
CA ASP A 33 16.48 -9.15 22.39
C ASP A 33 17.75 -8.33 22.61
N ARG A 34 18.30 -8.42 23.83
CA ARG A 34 19.47 -7.60 24.22
C ARG A 34 20.75 -8.02 23.52
N ALA A 35 20.87 -9.30 23.14
CA ALA A 35 22.05 -9.82 22.51
C ALA A 35 22.23 -9.30 21.08
N SER A 36 21.14 -9.23 20.31
CA SER A 36 21.14 -8.70 18.94
C SER A 36 20.84 -7.21 18.86
N GLY A 37 20.42 -6.59 19.98
CA GLY A 37 19.96 -5.20 20.01
C GLY A 37 18.54 -4.99 19.45
N LEU A 38 17.79 -6.03 19.16
CA LEU A 38 16.44 -5.93 18.63
C LEU A 38 15.49 -5.21 19.58
N LYS A 39 14.77 -4.24 19.07
CA LYS A 39 13.56 -3.66 19.65
C LYS A 39 12.48 -3.63 18.56
N ALA A 40 11.37 -4.32 18.77
CA ALA A 40 10.30 -4.37 17.78
C ALA A 40 8.91 -4.37 18.43
N VAL A 41 7.92 -3.97 17.65
CA VAL A 41 6.49 -4.05 18.00
C VAL A 41 5.79 -4.83 16.89
N ILE A 42 5.00 -5.83 17.26
CA ILE A 42 4.13 -6.56 16.33
C ILE A 42 2.69 -6.29 16.74
N ALA A 43 1.91 -5.69 15.86
CA ALA A 43 0.50 -5.40 16.09
C ALA A 43 -0.38 -6.26 15.15
N LEU A 44 -1.34 -6.98 15.71
CA LEU A 44 -2.40 -7.69 15.01
C LEU A 44 -3.70 -6.93 15.22
N HIS A 45 -4.23 -6.31 14.16
CA HIS A 45 -5.48 -5.57 14.25
C HIS A 45 -6.67 -6.53 14.19
N SER A 46 -6.69 -7.45 13.23
CA SER A 46 -7.76 -8.43 13.10
C SER A 46 -7.25 -9.71 12.46
N THR A 47 -7.74 -10.85 12.97
CA THR A 47 -7.57 -12.18 12.36
C THR A 47 -8.90 -12.76 11.88
N ALA A 48 -9.96 -11.96 11.77
CA ALA A 48 -11.30 -12.38 11.38
C ALA A 48 -11.35 -13.08 10.00
N LEU A 49 -10.51 -12.66 9.06
CA LEU A 49 -10.41 -13.26 7.71
C LEU A 49 -9.33 -14.34 7.61
N GLY A 50 -8.61 -14.64 8.69
CA GLY A 50 -7.49 -15.55 8.73
C GLY A 50 -6.23 -14.92 9.34
N PRO A 51 -5.06 -15.57 9.25
CA PRO A 51 -3.81 -15.03 9.79
C PRO A 51 -3.56 -13.59 9.37
N ALA A 52 -3.15 -12.74 10.32
CA ALA A 52 -2.82 -11.36 10.03
C ALA A 52 -1.60 -11.29 9.12
N LEU A 53 -1.72 -10.59 7.99
CA LEU A 53 -0.63 -10.41 7.02
C LEU A 53 -0.24 -8.94 6.93
N GLY A 54 1.06 -8.67 6.97
CA GLY A 54 1.61 -7.33 6.70
C GLY A 54 3.12 -7.27 6.88
N GLY A 55 3.72 -6.24 6.28
CA GLY A 55 5.17 -6.10 6.23
C GLY A 55 5.81 -5.63 7.54
N THR A 56 7.12 -5.75 7.61
CA THR A 56 7.95 -5.27 8.72
C THR A 56 8.69 -4.00 8.31
N ARG A 57 8.36 -2.89 8.97
CA ARG A 57 9.05 -1.62 8.78
C ARG A 57 10.26 -1.53 9.71
N PHE A 58 11.42 -1.15 9.19
CA PHE A 58 12.62 -0.88 9.98
C PHE A 58 12.93 0.61 9.85
N TYR A 59 12.71 1.38 10.94
CA TYR A 59 12.74 2.83 10.84
C TYR A 59 13.25 3.49 12.14
N PRO A 60 14.02 4.61 12.06
CA PRO A 60 14.52 5.35 13.21
C PRO A 60 13.43 6.25 13.80
N TYR A 61 12.50 5.65 14.55
CA TYR A 61 11.44 6.39 15.23
C TYR A 61 12.01 7.34 16.29
N ALA A 62 11.35 8.50 16.47
CA ALA A 62 11.76 9.49 17.47
C ALA A 62 11.70 8.95 18.91
N ASN A 63 10.77 8.02 19.17
CA ASN A 63 10.59 7.33 20.46
C ASN A 63 9.76 6.05 20.27
N GLU A 64 9.69 5.22 21.32
CA GLU A 64 8.94 3.97 21.32
C GLU A 64 7.43 4.18 21.14
N ALA A 65 6.86 5.26 21.67
CA ALA A 65 5.43 5.56 21.51
C ALA A 65 5.07 5.82 20.06
N ALA A 66 5.92 6.53 19.30
CA ALA A 66 5.75 6.75 17.87
C ALA A 66 5.80 5.42 17.10
N ALA A 67 6.69 4.50 17.48
CA ALA A 67 6.78 3.18 16.85
C ALA A 67 5.51 2.34 17.11
N VAL A 68 4.99 2.35 18.33
CA VAL A 68 3.74 1.67 18.69
C VAL A 68 2.57 2.25 17.87
N ALA A 69 2.42 3.58 17.85
CA ALA A 69 1.35 4.22 17.10
C ALA A 69 1.40 3.89 15.60
N ASP A 70 2.59 3.89 14.99
CA ASP A 70 2.76 3.52 13.58
C ASP A 70 2.40 2.05 13.33
N ALA A 71 2.86 1.12 14.20
CA ALA A 71 2.50 -0.29 14.13
C ALA A 71 0.99 -0.52 14.17
N LEU A 72 0.27 0.16 15.07
CA LEU A 72 -1.17 0.08 15.22
C LEU A 72 -1.89 0.60 13.97
N ASN A 73 -1.56 1.80 13.52
CA ASN A 73 -2.18 2.41 12.35
C ASN A 73 -1.96 1.56 11.08
N LEU A 74 -0.74 1.08 10.88
CA LEU A 74 -0.41 0.25 9.74
C LEU A 74 -1.07 -1.13 9.80
N ALA A 75 -1.16 -1.77 10.99
CA ALA A 75 -1.84 -3.05 11.15
C ALA A 75 -3.34 -2.94 10.81
N ARG A 76 -4.00 -1.84 11.24
CA ARG A 76 -5.38 -1.54 10.85
C ARG A 76 -5.49 -1.38 9.34
N GLY A 77 -4.65 -0.55 8.73
CA GLY A 77 -4.64 -0.36 7.27
C GLY A 77 -4.47 -1.68 6.50
N MET A 78 -3.64 -2.60 7.01
CA MET A 78 -3.49 -3.94 6.41
C MET A 78 -4.76 -4.77 6.49
N SER A 79 -5.57 -4.70 7.56
CA SER A 79 -6.86 -5.40 7.62
C SER A 79 -7.81 -4.95 6.51
N TYR A 80 -7.91 -3.65 6.30
CA TYR A 80 -8.74 -3.07 5.23
C TYR A 80 -8.21 -3.45 3.85
N LYS A 81 -6.90 -3.32 3.63
CA LYS A 81 -6.25 -3.67 2.37
C LYS A 81 -6.44 -5.15 2.02
N ASN A 82 -6.22 -6.06 2.96
CA ASN A 82 -6.38 -7.50 2.74
C ASN A 82 -7.85 -7.86 2.49
N ALA A 83 -8.78 -7.23 3.22
CA ALA A 83 -10.21 -7.40 3.00
C ALA A 83 -10.60 -6.96 1.58
N MET A 84 -10.18 -5.77 1.13
CA MET A 84 -10.51 -5.25 -0.21
C MET A 84 -9.80 -6.02 -1.34
N ALA A 85 -8.61 -6.58 -1.08
CA ALA A 85 -7.90 -7.45 -2.02
C ALA A 85 -8.54 -8.84 -2.18
N GLY A 86 -9.61 -9.15 -1.45
CA GLY A 86 -10.25 -10.46 -1.49
C GLY A 86 -9.39 -11.58 -0.89
N LEU A 87 -8.48 -11.26 0.03
CA LEU A 87 -7.61 -12.24 0.68
C LEU A 87 -8.29 -12.83 1.92
N ASP A 88 -7.97 -14.09 2.21
CA ASP A 88 -8.37 -14.76 3.45
C ASP A 88 -7.28 -14.56 4.53
N HIS A 89 -6.96 -13.28 4.72
CA HIS A 89 -5.98 -12.79 5.67
C HIS A 89 -6.52 -11.59 6.44
N GLY A 90 -6.26 -11.59 7.73
CA GLY A 90 -6.43 -10.41 8.57
C GLY A 90 -5.33 -9.39 8.34
N GLY A 91 -5.24 -8.39 9.21
CA GLY A 91 -4.22 -7.35 9.12
C GLY A 91 -3.32 -7.29 10.33
N GLY A 92 -2.03 -7.30 10.06
CA GLY A 92 -0.98 -7.10 11.05
C GLY A 92 0.14 -6.22 10.50
N LYS A 93 0.97 -5.76 11.39
CA LYS A 93 2.17 -4.99 11.05
C LYS A 93 3.23 -5.18 12.11
N ALA A 94 4.48 -5.23 11.68
CA ALA A 94 5.59 -5.10 12.61
C ALA A 94 6.41 -3.84 12.32
N VAL A 95 7.02 -3.30 13.37
CA VAL A 95 8.04 -2.25 13.26
C VAL A 95 9.26 -2.67 14.05
N ILE A 96 10.45 -2.47 13.49
CA ILE A 96 11.73 -2.59 14.17
C ILE A 96 12.24 -1.17 14.39
N ILE A 97 12.64 -0.85 15.63
CA ILE A 97 13.02 0.49 16.04
C ILE A 97 14.52 0.68 15.88
N GLY A 98 14.93 1.55 14.99
CA GLY A 98 16.32 1.92 14.76
C GLY A 98 16.60 2.30 13.33
N ASP A 99 17.83 2.73 13.07
CA ASP A 99 18.29 3.01 11.71
C ASP A 99 18.80 1.72 11.04
N PRO A 100 18.13 1.20 9.99
CA PRO A 100 18.56 -0.03 9.33
C PRO A 100 19.96 0.07 8.73
N GLU A 101 20.42 1.26 8.34
CA GLU A 101 21.78 1.44 7.80
C GLU A 101 22.88 1.30 8.87
N LEU A 102 22.51 1.46 10.15
CA LEU A 102 23.45 1.43 11.26
C LEU A 102 23.43 0.13 12.07
N ILE A 103 22.23 -0.45 12.28
CA ILE A 103 22.07 -1.54 13.25
C ILE A 103 21.49 -2.84 12.68
N LYS A 104 21.13 -2.88 11.41
CA LYS A 104 20.59 -4.10 10.80
C LYS A 104 21.69 -5.16 10.63
N THR A 105 21.51 -6.30 11.27
CA THR A 105 22.37 -7.48 11.15
C THR A 105 21.55 -8.75 10.98
N ASP A 106 22.18 -9.83 10.52
CA ASP A 106 21.52 -11.14 10.45
C ASP A 106 21.03 -11.61 11.81
N GLU A 107 21.82 -11.40 12.88
CA GLU A 107 21.46 -11.78 14.24
C GLU A 107 20.20 -11.08 14.72
N LEU A 108 20.05 -9.79 14.40
CA LEU A 108 18.85 -9.01 14.71
C LEU A 108 17.63 -9.52 13.94
N LEU A 109 17.78 -9.81 12.65
CA LEU A 109 16.71 -10.36 11.81
C LEU A 109 16.31 -11.78 12.23
N LEU A 110 17.25 -12.62 12.62
CA LEU A 110 16.97 -13.97 13.18
C LEU A 110 16.22 -13.87 14.51
N ALA A 111 16.63 -12.93 15.40
CA ALA A 111 15.91 -12.68 16.65
C ALA A 111 14.47 -12.24 16.38
N TYR A 112 14.27 -11.34 15.41
CA TYR A 112 12.94 -10.93 14.97
C TYR A 112 12.12 -12.12 14.43
N GLY A 113 12.73 -12.99 13.60
CA GLY A 113 12.11 -14.22 13.09
C GLY A 113 11.60 -15.13 14.20
N ARG A 114 12.37 -15.31 15.27
CA ARG A 114 11.95 -16.10 16.44
C ARG A 114 10.73 -15.49 17.14
N PHE A 115 10.64 -14.17 17.27
CA PHE A 115 9.45 -13.52 17.84
C PHE A 115 8.22 -13.69 16.95
N VAL A 116 8.34 -13.55 15.63
CA VAL A 116 7.23 -13.83 14.71
C VAL A 116 6.83 -15.31 14.80
N SER A 117 7.78 -16.22 14.81
CA SER A 117 7.55 -17.67 14.93
C SER A 117 6.78 -18.05 16.21
N SER A 118 7.05 -17.34 17.33
CA SER A 118 6.35 -17.55 18.60
C SER A 118 4.87 -17.26 18.57
N LEU A 119 4.38 -16.53 17.56
CA LEU A 119 2.94 -16.24 17.36
C LEU A 119 2.18 -17.40 16.71
N GLY A 120 2.87 -18.51 16.38
CA GLY A 120 2.22 -19.75 15.92
C GLY A 120 1.43 -19.60 14.62
N GLY A 121 1.84 -18.75 13.71
CA GLY A 121 1.18 -18.52 12.43
C GLY A 121 0.05 -17.49 12.47
N ARG A 122 -0.25 -16.88 13.61
CA ARG A 122 -1.25 -15.80 13.68
C ARG A 122 -0.82 -14.52 12.94
N TYR A 123 0.48 -14.36 12.70
CA TYR A 123 1.05 -13.26 11.93
C TYR A 123 1.98 -13.78 10.86
N VAL A 124 1.81 -13.30 9.64
CA VAL A 124 2.68 -13.52 8.48
C VAL A 124 3.37 -12.20 8.15
N THR A 125 4.70 -12.23 8.13
CA THR A 125 5.52 -11.06 7.85
C THR A 125 5.96 -10.99 6.38
N ALA A 126 6.24 -9.78 5.90
CA ALA A 126 6.78 -9.48 4.57
C ALA A 126 7.70 -8.27 4.63
N CYS A 127 8.26 -7.86 3.48
CA CYS A 127 9.03 -6.62 3.37
C CYS A 127 8.16 -5.37 3.56
N ASP A 128 8.77 -4.29 4.07
CA ASP A 128 8.29 -2.91 4.05
C ASP A 128 9.48 -1.95 4.05
N VAL A 129 9.25 -0.67 4.33
CA VAL A 129 10.32 0.35 4.43
C VAL A 129 11.42 -0.14 5.38
N GLY A 130 12.68 -0.04 4.94
CA GLY A 130 13.85 -0.45 5.70
C GLY A 130 14.12 -1.95 5.73
N THR A 131 13.23 -2.80 5.17
CA THR A 131 13.47 -4.22 4.97
C THR A 131 13.33 -4.60 3.50
N TYR A 132 14.08 -5.61 3.08
CA TYR A 132 14.18 -6.04 1.69
C TYR A 132 14.02 -7.55 1.57
N VAL A 133 13.93 -8.04 0.33
CA VAL A 133 13.81 -9.46 0.01
C VAL A 133 14.88 -10.31 0.72
N ALA A 134 16.15 -9.88 0.68
CA ALA A 134 17.25 -10.58 1.36
C ALA A 134 17.09 -10.64 2.88
N ASP A 135 16.50 -9.61 3.50
CA ASP A 135 16.22 -9.61 4.94
C ASP A 135 15.13 -10.63 5.28
N MET A 136 14.13 -10.79 4.41
CA MET A 136 13.08 -11.80 4.59
C MET A 136 13.63 -13.22 4.41
N ASP A 137 14.62 -13.42 3.55
CA ASP A 137 15.33 -14.71 3.44
C ASP A 137 16.05 -15.06 4.75
N VAL A 138 16.63 -14.07 5.44
CA VAL A 138 17.24 -14.27 6.76
C VAL A 138 16.17 -14.58 7.82
N VAL A 139 15.09 -13.80 7.88
CA VAL A 139 13.98 -14.01 8.82
C VAL A 139 13.35 -15.41 8.64
N ALA A 140 13.22 -15.87 7.40
CA ALA A 140 12.65 -17.17 7.06
C ALA A 140 13.45 -18.36 7.61
N ARG A 141 14.72 -18.18 7.96
CA ARG A 141 15.55 -19.23 8.59
C ARG A 141 15.04 -19.63 9.99
N GLU A 142 14.33 -18.71 10.67
CA GLU A 142 13.74 -18.92 12.00
C GLU A 142 12.19 -18.90 12.00
N CYS A 143 11.56 -18.52 10.88
CA CYS A 143 10.12 -18.32 10.81
C CYS A 143 9.52 -18.79 9.48
N ALA A 144 8.69 -19.84 9.53
CA ALA A 144 7.99 -20.35 8.35
C ALA A 144 6.91 -19.37 7.81
N TRP A 145 6.43 -18.46 8.64
CA TRP A 145 5.39 -17.47 8.27
C TRP A 145 6.02 -16.17 7.77
N THR A 146 6.94 -16.31 6.82
CA THR A 146 7.66 -15.20 6.19
C THR A 146 7.45 -15.24 4.68
N THR A 147 7.02 -14.13 4.10
CA THR A 147 6.80 -13.93 2.67
C THR A 147 7.61 -12.72 2.17
N GLY A 148 7.56 -12.43 0.87
CA GLY A 148 8.41 -11.40 0.25
C GLY A 148 9.85 -11.86 0.13
N ARG A 149 10.06 -13.18 -0.01
CA ARG A 149 11.38 -13.80 -0.15
C ARG A 149 11.88 -13.80 -1.59
N SER A 150 13.15 -14.13 -1.77
CA SER A 150 13.72 -14.27 -3.09
C SER A 150 13.15 -15.48 -3.84
N PRO A 151 13.11 -15.45 -5.19
CA PRO A 151 12.67 -16.60 -5.98
C PRO A 151 13.51 -17.86 -5.72
N GLU A 152 14.81 -17.70 -5.47
CA GLU A 152 15.74 -18.80 -5.15
C GLU A 152 15.34 -19.51 -3.86
N ASN A 153 14.68 -18.80 -2.94
CA ASN A 153 14.19 -19.33 -1.67
C ASN A 153 12.68 -19.62 -1.68
N GLY A 154 12.08 -19.68 -2.87
CA GLY A 154 10.66 -20.01 -3.05
C GLY A 154 9.70 -18.85 -2.83
N GLY A 155 10.20 -17.62 -2.84
CA GLY A 155 9.40 -16.40 -2.78
C GLY A 155 8.98 -15.87 -4.16
N ALA A 156 8.20 -14.83 -4.16
CA ALA A 156 7.69 -14.19 -5.39
C ALA A 156 8.60 -13.04 -5.90
N GLY A 157 9.61 -12.65 -5.15
CA GLY A 157 10.50 -11.56 -5.52
C GLY A 157 9.82 -10.18 -5.53
N ASP A 158 10.15 -9.36 -6.53
CA ASP A 158 9.65 -7.99 -6.63
C ASP A 158 8.16 -7.94 -6.99
N SER A 159 7.35 -7.34 -6.13
CA SER A 159 5.91 -7.22 -6.28
C SER A 159 5.46 -6.00 -7.11
N SER A 160 6.39 -5.20 -7.62
CA SER A 160 6.07 -3.95 -8.34
C SER A 160 5.25 -4.18 -9.61
N VAL A 161 5.47 -5.29 -10.31
CA VAL A 161 4.76 -5.63 -11.55
C VAL A 161 3.25 -5.75 -11.29
N LEU A 162 2.87 -6.55 -10.29
CA LEU A 162 1.46 -6.76 -9.97
C LEU A 162 0.85 -5.55 -9.26
N THR A 163 1.64 -4.79 -8.50
CA THR A 163 1.18 -3.50 -7.96
C THR A 163 0.82 -2.53 -9.09
N ALA A 164 1.68 -2.38 -10.09
CA ALA A 164 1.42 -1.53 -11.25
C ALA A 164 0.20 -2.01 -12.06
N PHE A 165 0.04 -3.32 -12.22
CA PHE A 165 -1.13 -3.90 -12.87
C PHE A 165 -2.42 -3.63 -12.10
N GLY A 166 -2.40 -3.70 -10.76
CA GLY A 166 -3.55 -3.34 -9.93
C GLY A 166 -3.95 -1.88 -10.09
N VAL A 167 -2.99 -0.95 -10.04
CA VAL A 167 -3.23 0.48 -10.27
C VAL A 167 -3.83 0.72 -11.67
N TYR A 168 -3.28 0.06 -12.69
CA TYR A 168 -3.82 0.12 -14.03
C TYR A 168 -5.28 -0.35 -14.09
N GLN A 169 -5.66 -1.43 -13.39
CA GLN A 169 -7.06 -1.87 -13.30
C GLN A 169 -7.95 -0.84 -12.57
N GLY A 170 -7.44 -0.22 -11.50
CA GLY A 170 -8.13 0.88 -10.81
C GLY A 170 -8.35 2.10 -11.72
N MET A 171 -7.39 2.45 -12.56
CA MET A 171 -7.54 3.52 -13.56
C MET A 171 -8.62 3.19 -14.58
N ARG A 172 -8.65 1.96 -15.08
CA ARG A 172 -9.70 1.50 -16.01
C ARG A 172 -11.08 1.55 -15.38
N ALA A 173 -11.21 1.14 -14.12
CA ALA A 173 -12.45 1.26 -13.37
C ALA A 173 -12.88 2.73 -13.18
N SER A 174 -11.94 3.61 -12.88
CA SER A 174 -12.19 5.05 -12.78
C SER A 174 -12.62 5.65 -14.11
N ALA A 175 -12.01 5.21 -15.21
CA ALA A 175 -12.41 5.62 -16.56
C ALA A 175 -13.84 5.14 -16.90
N GLN A 176 -14.16 3.89 -16.58
CA GLN A 176 -15.52 3.36 -16.72
C GLN A 176 -16.55 4.17 -15.93
N GLN A 177 -16.22 4.50 -14.67
CA GLN A 177 -17.10 5.26 -13.79
C GLN A 177 -17.36 6.68 -14.31
N LEU A 178 -16.32 7.38 -14.76
CA LEU A 178 -16.41 8.79 -15.11
C LEU A 178 -16.80 9.04 -16.56
N TRP A 179 -16.34 8.18 -17.48
CA TRP A 179 -16.51 8.38 -18.92
C TRP A 179 -17.34 7.29 -19.61
N GLY A 180 -17.77 6.25 -18.89
CA GLY A 180 -18.57 5.15 -19.43
C GLY A 180 -17.79 4.15 -20.29
N ASP A 181 -16.47 4.30 -20.40
CA ASP A 181 -15.58 3.43 -21.17
C ASP A 181 -14.31 3.16 -20.33
N PRO A 182 -13.94 1.89 -20.10
CA PRO A 182 -12.74 1.54 -19.33
C PRO A 182 -11.44 1.79 -20.10
N SER A 183 -11.50 2.17 -21.37
CA SER A 183 -10.31 2.42 -22.18
C SER A 183 -9.57 3.69 -21.73
N LEU A 184 -8.24 3.56 -21.63
CA LEU A 184 -7.35 4.69 -21.37
C LEU A 184 -6.74 5.25 -22.66
N ARG A 185 -7.12 4.73 -23.83
CA ARG A 185 -6.64 5.22 -25.13
C ARG A 185 -6.93 6.71 -25.29
N GLY A 186 -5.88 7.50 -25.59
CA GLY A 186 -5.97 8.95 -25.77
C GLY A 186 -6.19 9.72 -24.47
N ARG A 187 -6.22 9.06 -23.31
CA ARG A 187 -6.25 9.74 -22.00
C ARG A 187 -4.87 10.25 -21.65
N ARG A 188 -4.80 11.46 -21.12
CA ARG A 188 -3.54 12.03 -20.62
C ARG A 188 -3.35 11.68 -19.14
N VAL A 189 -2.30 10.90 -18.87
CA VAL A 189 -2.01 10.37 -17.53
C VAL A 189 -0.68 10.92 -17.02
N GLY A 190 -0.71 11.59 -15.88
CA GLY A 190 0.47 12.10 -15.20
C GLY A 190 0.96 11.14 -14.11
N VAL A 191 2.18 10.63 -14.21
CA VAL A 191 2.77 9.71 -13.23
C VAL A 191 3.88 10.41 -12.45
N ALA A 192 3.62 10.66 -11.16
CA ALA A 192 4.58 11.24 -10.23
C ALA A 192 5.34 10.13 -9.49
N GLY A 193 6.57 9.89 -9.90
CA GLY A 193 7.42 8.78 -9.44
C GLY A 193 7.43 7.63 -10.44
N VAL A 194 8.56 7.47 -11.13
CA VAL A 194 8.79 6.39 -12.11
C VAL A 194 9.86 5.41 -11.61
N GLY A 195 9.78 5.11 -10.32
CA GLY A 195 10.59 4.09 -9.64
C GLY A 195 10.15 2.67 -10.01
N LYS A 196 10.19 1.74 -9.03
CA LYS A 196 9.88 0.32 -9.24
C LYS A 196 8.47 0.07 -9.78
N VAL A 197 7.45 0.73 -9.24
CA VAL A 197 6.06 0.56 -9.67
C VAL A 197 5.74 1.45 -10.86
N GLY A 198 6.09 2.75 -10.79
CA GLY A 198 5.68 3.73 -11.79
C GLY A 198 6.17 3.42 -13.19
N HIS A 199 7.37 2.85 -13.36
CA HIS A 199 7.85 2.51 -14.71
C HIS A 199 7.05 1.36 -15.35
N HIS A 200 6.61 0.36 -14.56
CA HIS A 200 5.71 -0.70 -15.05
C HIS A 200 4.33 -0.15 -15.40
N LEU A 201 3.82 0.79 -14.59
CA LEU A 201 2.55 1.47 -14.88
C LEU A 201 2.62 2.24 -16.20
N VAL A 202 3.71 2.98 -16.46
CA VAL A 202 3.95 3.64 -17.75
C VAL A 202 3.88 2.64 -18.91
N GLY A 203 4.49 1.46 -18.75
CA GLY A 203 4.41 0.40 -19.77
C GLY A 203 2.97 -0.04 -20.07
N HIS A 204 2.12 -0.24 -19.06
CA HIS A 204 0.70 -0.57 -19.25
C HIS A 204 -0.07 0.54 -19.96
N LEU A 205 0.16 1.81 -19.57
CA LEU A 205 -0.52 2.97 -20.13
C LEU A 205 -0.18 3.15 -21.62
N LEU A 206 1.10 3.05 -21.98
CA LEU A 206 1.56 3.16 -23.37
C LEU A 206 1.05 2.01 -24.23
N ALA A 207 1.00 0.78 -23.70
CA ALA A 207 0.47 -0.38 -24.41
C ALA A 207 -1.02 -0.21 -24.78
N GLU A 208 -1.77 0.55 -23.97
CA GLU A 208 -3.18 0.87 -24.24
C GLU A 208 -3.37 2.11 -25.12
N GLY A 209 -2.32 2.89 -25.33
CA GLY A 209 -2.33 4.10 -26.16
C GLY A 209 -2.72 5.36 -25.40
N ALA A 210 -2.42 5.43 -24.11
CA ALA A 210 -2.53 6.67 -23.32
C ALA A 210 -1.38 7.63 -23.64
N GLU A 211 -1.62 8.93 -23.45
CA GLU A 211 -0.57 9.97 -23.43
C GLU A 211 0.02 10.04 -22.03
N VAL A 212 1.34 9.86 -21.89
CA VAL A 212 1.98 9.76 -20.57
C VAL A 212 2.90 10.94 -20.32
N VAL A 213 2.67 11.62 -19.18
CA VAL A 213 3.52 12.68 -18.64
C VAL A 213 4.15 12.18 -17.34
N VAL A 214 5.46 12.34 -17.16
CA VAL A 214 6.16 11.81 -15.98
C VAL A 214 7.01 12.84 -15.28
N THR A 215 7.22 12.61 -13.99
CA THR A 215 8.27 13.27 -13.20
C THR A 215 8.81 12.32 -12.13
N ASP A 216 10.05 12.53 -11.72
CA ASP A 216 10.68 11.86 -10.57
C ASP A 216 11.79 12.77 -10.03
N VAL A 217 12.01 12.73 -8.71
CA VAL A 217 13.11 13.47 -8.06
C VAL A 217 14.49 12.96 -8.50
N ARG A 218 14.56 11.73 -9.01
CA ARG A 218 15.77 11.11 -9.56
C ARG A 218 15.74 11.19 -11.08
N GLU A 219 16.56 12.05 -11.65
CA GLU A 219 16.69 12.20 -13.10
C GLU A 219 17.01 10.88 -13.83
N ASP A 220 17.79 9.98 -13.20
CA ASP A 220 18.09 8.66 -13.77
C ASP A 220 16.83 7.81 -13.99
N SER A 221 15.84 7.92 -13.11
CA SER A 221 14.56 7.23 -13.28
C SER A 221 13.79 7.78 -14.48
N VAL A 222 13.78 9.11 -14.63
CA VAL A 222 13.16 9.78 -15.79
C VAL A 222 13.88 9.39 -17.08
N ARG A 223 15.20 9.48 -17.12
CA ARG A 223 16.03 9.10 -18.29
C ARG A 223 15.79 7.64 -18.71
N ARG A 224 15.71 6.73 -17.74
CA ARG A 224 15.41 5.31 -18.00
C ARG A 224 14.08 5.13 -18.70
N VAL A 225 13.00 5.75 -18.20
CA VAL A 225 11.67 5.60 -18.77
C VAL A 225 11.55 6.27 -20.13
N THR A 226 12.03 7.50 -20.29
CA THR A 226 12.00 8.21 -21.59
C THR A 226 12.90 7.52 -22.63
N GLY A 227 14.04 6.96 -22.20
CA GLY A 227 14.94 6.20 -23.07
C GLY A 227 14.37 4.85 -23.51
N SER A 228 13.59 4.19 -22.66
CA SER A 228 12.87 2.94 -23.01
C SER A 228 11.67 3.17 -23.93
N HIS A 229 11.12 4.40 -23.98
CA HIS A 229 9.94 4.77 -24.76
C HIS A 229 10.13 6.10 -25.49
N PRO A 230 11.09 6.17 -26.44
CA PRO A 230 11.48 7.43 -27.08
C PRO A 230 10.31 8.04 -27.85
N GLY A 231 10.03 9.32 -27.58
CA GLY A 231 8.95 10.08 -28.22
C GLY A 231 7.53 9.75 -27.74
N LEU A 232 7.35 8.79 -26.81
CA LEU A 232 6.05 8.38 -26.30
C LEU A 232 5.75 8.91 -24.88
N VAL A 233 6.77 9.38 -24.17
CA VAL A 233 6.66 9.88 -22.80
C VAL A 233 7.18 11.31 -22.75
N THR A 234 6.38 12.21 -22.17
CA THR A 234 6.78 13.60 -21.90
C THR A 234 7.26 13.71 -20.45
N ALA A 235 8.45 14.26 -20.24
CA ALA A 235 8.96 14.53 -18.90
C ALA A 235 8.72 16.02 -18.53
N VAL A 236 8.35 16.26 -17.27
CA VAL A 236 8.23 17.61 -16.70
C VAL A 236 9.15 17.77 -15.49
N ALA A 237 9.42 19.01 -15.09
CA ALA A 237 10.46 19.32 -14.12
C ALA A 237 10.20 18.73 -12.73
N ASP A 238 8.97 18.80 -12.26
CA ASP A 238 8.60 18.40 -10.90
C ASP A 238 7.10 18.05 -10.79
N THR A 239 6.68 17.67 -9.59
CA THR A 239 5.29 17.31 -9.32
C THR A 239 4.34 18.48 -9.47
N GLU A 240 4.76 19.71 -9.18
CA GLU A 240 3.90 20.88 -9.36
C GLU A 240 3.61 21.14 -10.84
N ALA A 241 4.61 21.08 -11.69
CA ALA A 241 4.45 21.15 -13.14
C ALA A 241 3.56 20.03 -13.67
N LEU A 242 3.68 18.81 -13.11
CA LEU A 242 2.85 17.66 -13.50
C LEU A 242 1.37 17.89 -13.19
N ILE A 243 1.02 18.26 -11.95
CA ILE A 243 -0.37 18.40 -11.52
C ILE A 243 -1.07 19.60 -12.16
N ARG A 244 -0.30 20.58 -12.66
CA ARG A 244 -0.78 21.74 -13.44
C ARG A 244 -0.83 21.50 -14.94
N THR A 245 -0.43 20.32 -15.42
CA THR A 245 -0.47 20.00 -16.86
C THR A 245 -1.89 20.14 -17.39
N GLU A 246 -2.04 20.96 -18.42
CA GLU A 246 -3.35 21.20 -19.03
C GLU A 246 -3.89 19.92 -19.70
N GLY A 247 -5.19 19.67 -19.52
CA GLY A 247 -5.86 18.49 -20.09
C GLY A 247 -5.46 17.17 -19.45
N LEU A 248 -4.92 17.18 -18.23
CA LEU A 248 -4.63 15.97 -17.48
C LEU A 248 -5.94 15.24 -17.10
N ASP A 249 -6.14 14.03 -17.56
CA ASP A 249 -7.29 13.21 -17.20
C ASP A 249 -7.09 12.49 -15.87
N ILE A 250 -5.92 11.88 -15.66
CA ILE A 250 -5.61 11.06 -14.48
C ILE A 250 -4.27 11.51 -13.90
N TYR A 251 -4.24 11.70 -12.57
CA TYR A 251 -3.03 11.88 -11.79
C TYR A 251 -2.71 10.60 -11.01
N ALA A 252 -1.51 10.09 -11.16
CA ALA A 252 -1.01 8.88 -10.51
C ALA A 252 0.16 9.19 -9.58
N PRO A 253 -0.07 9.47 -8.28
CA PRO A 253 1.01 9.54 -7.30
C PRO A 253 1.58 8.13 -7.08
N CYS A 254 2.87 7.94 -7.45
CA CYS A 254 3.58 6.65 -7.37
C CYS A 254 4.89 6.74 -6.57
N ALA A 255 5.10 7.82 -5.82
CA ALA A 255 6.31 8.05 -5.00
C ALA A 255 5.99 8.00 -3.51
N LEU A 256 5.77 9.14 -2.89
CA LEU A 256 5.59 9.27 -1.44
C LEU A 256 4.12 9.52 -1.06
N GLY A 257 3.78 9.20 0.20
CA GLY A 257 2.50 9.57 0.80
C GLY A 257 2.35 11.09 0.97
N GLY A 258 1.11 11.56 1.26
CA GLY A 258 0.81 12.99 1.44
C GLY A 258 0.90 13.83 0.17
N ALA A 259 0.91 13.19 -1.00
CA ALA A 259 0.98 13.88 -2.29
C ALA A 259 -0.26 14.76 -2.56
N LEU A 260 -1.40 14.37 -1.98
CA LEU A 260 -2.64 15.13 -2.01
C LEU A 260 -2.81 15.86 -0.68
N ASN A 261 -2.78 17.18 -0.74
CA ASN A 261 -2.81 18.07 0.43
C ASN A 261 -3.43 19.42 0.07
N ASP A 262 -3.52 20.30 1.06
CA ASP A 262 -4.12 21.65 0.93
C ASP A 262 -3.45 22.53 -0.15
N ALA A 263 -2.20 22.25 -0.49
CA ALA A 263 -1.48 22.99 -1.54
C ALA A 263 -1.66 22.35 -2.93
N SER A 264 -1.66 21.03 -3.03
CA SER A 264 -1.70 20.31 -4.32
C SER A 264 -3.14 20.21 -4.87
N VAL A 265 -4.13 19.93 -4.01
CA VAL A 265 -5.51 19.74 -4.45
C VAL A 265 -6.09 20.97 -5.15
N PRO A 266 -5.93 22.21 -4.67
CA PRO A 266 -6.49 23.39 -5.36
C PRO A 266 -6.00 23.61 -6.78
N VAL A 267 -4.80 23.13 -7.11
CA VAL A 267 -4.16 23.37 -8.42
C VAL A 267 -4.15 22.14 -9.33
N LEU A 268 -4.58 20.98 -8.82
CA LEU A 268 -4.67 19.75 -9.58
C LEU A 268 -5.68 19.87 -10.72
N THR A 269 -5.26 19.61 -11.96
CA THR A 269 -6.11 19.72 -13.16
C THR A 269 -6.79 18.39 -13.52
N ALA A 270 -6.30 17.26 -13.00
CA ALA A 270 -6.84 15.93 -13.29
C ALA A 270 -8.27 15.75 -12.77
N LYS A 271 -9.03 14.92 -13.46
CA LYS A 271 -10.40 14.51 -13.10
C LYS A 271 -10.42 13.25 -12.24
N VAL A 272 -9.35 12.49 -12.25
CA VAL A 272 -9.19 11.23 -11.49
C VAL A 272 -7.85 11.26 -10.78
N VAL A 273 -7.83 10.77 -9.54
CA VAL A 273 -6.59 10.38 -8.84
C VAL A 273 -6.62 8.87 -8.65
N CYS A 274 -5.61 8.18 -9.20
CA CYS A 274 -5.41 6.74 -9.05
C CYS A 274 -3.93 6.42 -9.19
N GLY A 275 -3.25 6.07 -8.09
CA GLY A 275 -1.80 5.86 -8.07
C GLY A 275 -1.35 4.80 -7.09
N ALA A 276 -0.07 4.47 -7.13
CA ALA A 276 0.52 3.37 -6.37
C ALA A 276 1.00 3.75 -4.96
N ALA A 277 1.21 5.04 -4.68
CA ALA A 277 1.69 5.47 -3.37
C ALA A 277 0.69 5.09 -2.27
N ASN A 278 1.20 4.68 -1.11
CA ASN A 278 0.37 4.49 0.07
C ASN A 278 0.14 5.85 0.77
N ASN A 279 -0.99 5.97 1.48
CA ASN A 279 -1.32 7.17 2.26
C ASN A 279 -1.25 8.45 1.42
N GLN A 280 -1.88 8.44 0.26
CA GLN A 280 -1.82 9.56 -0.69
C GLN A 280 -2.44 10.85 -0.12
N LEU A 281 -3.48 10.73 0.70
CA LEU A 281 -4.15 11.83 1.37
C LEU A 281 -3.34 12.25 2.61
N ALA A 282 -2.98 13.52 2.71
CA ALA A 282 -2.22 14.06 3.85
C ALA A 282 -3.04 14.04 5.16
N HIS A 283 -4.35 14.19 5.05
CA HIS A 283 -5.31 14.10 6.16
C HIS A 283 -6.71 13.76 5.64
N PRO A 284 -7.65 13.31 6.50
CA PRO A 284 -8.98 12.85 6.07
C PRO A 284 -9.82 13.89 5.31
N GLY A 285 -9.60 15.20 5.57
CA GLY A 285 -10.33 16.28 4.88
C GLY A 285 -10.04 16.39 3.39
N VAL A 286 -8.86 15.93 2.95
CA VAL A 286 -8.43 16.02 1.54
C VAL A 286 -9.38 15.26 0.59
N GLU A 287 -9.96 14.16 1.03
CA GLU A 287 -10.91 13.42 0.21
C GLU A 287 -12.16 14.25 -0.11
N LYS A 288 -12.66 15.00 0.89
CA LYS A 288 -13.77 15.92 0.70
C LYS A 288 -13.40 17.03 -0.27
N ASP A 289 -12.21 17.60 -0.14
CA ASP A 289 -11.75 18.67 -1.02
C ASP A 289 -11.64 18.21 -2.49
N LEU A 290 -11.21 16.97 -2.73
CA LEU A 290 -11.23 16.33 -4.05
C LEU A 290 -12.67 16.20 -4.57
N ALA A 291 -13.58 15.68 -3.73
CA ALA A 291 -14.99 15.50 -4.10
C ALA A 291 -15.68 16.84 -4.40
N ASP A 292 -15.46 17.89 -3.60
CA ASP A 292 -15.99 19.24 -3.81
C ASP A 292 -15.52 19.85 -5.15
N ARG A 293 -14.36 19.42 -5.67
CA ARG A 293 -13.84 19.78 -6.99
C ARG A 293 -14.28 18.84 -8.12
N GLY A 294 -15.10 17.82 -7.82
CA GLY A 294 -15.51 16.82 -8.80
C GLY A 294 -14.38 15.91 -9.27
N ILE A 295 -13.33 15.74 -8.47
CA ILE A 295 -12.20 14.87 -8.76
C ILE A 295 -12.47 13.50 -8.13
N LEU A 296 -12.53 12.45 -8.96
CA LEU A 296 -12.76 11.09 -8.50
C LEU A 296 -11.47 10.52 -7.89
N TYR A 297 -11.51 10.09 -6.64
CA TYR A 297 -10.41 9.42 -5.96
C TYR A 297 -10.62 7.91 -5.92
N ALA A 298 -9.70 7.15 -6.47
CA ALA A 298 -9.64 5.70 -6.30
C ALA A 298 -8.78 5.37 -5.07
N PRO A 299 -9.35 4.74 -4.01
CA PRO A 299 -8.63 4.53 -2.76
C PRO A 299 -7.33 3.77 -2.95
N ASP A 300 -6.23 4.34 -2.48
CA ASP A 300 -4.87 3.86 -2.75
C ASP A 300 -4.63 2.42 -2.30
N TYR A 301 -5.06 2.07 -1.09
CA TYR A 301 -4.87 0.74 -0.53
C TYR A 301 -5.65 -0.37 -1.27
N VAL A 302 -6.64 0.01 -2.08
CA VAL A 302 -7.39 -0.90 -2.97
C VAL A 302 -6.64 -1.08 -4.28
N VAL A 303 -6.32 0.02 -4.97
CA VAL A 303 -5.73 -0.06 -6.32
C VAL A 303 -4.28 -0.56 -6.31
N ASN A 304 -3.53 -0.32 -5.24
CA ASN A 304 -2.16 -0.81 -5.10
C ASN A 304 -2.05 -2.21 -4.45
N ALA A 305 -3.17 -2.92 -4.27
CA ALA A 305 -3.19 -4.20 -3.58
C ALA A 305 -2.51 -5.36 -4.34
N GLY A 306 -2.09 -5.16 -5.59
CA GLY A 306 -1.38 -6.19 -6.36
C GLY A 306 -0.15 -6.77 -5.64
N GLY A 307 0.58 -5.93 -4.90
CA GLY A 307 1.73 -6.37 -4.12
C GLY A 307 1.38 -7.30 -2.96
N VAL A 308 0.34 -7.00 -2.19
CA VAL A 308 -0.08 -7.88 -1.09
C VAL A 308 -0.71 -9.17 -1.60
N ILE A 309 -1.38 -9.15 -2.76
CA ILE A 309 -1.88 -10.35 -3.43
C ILE A 309 -0.71 -11.29 -3.76
N GLN A 310 0.40 -10.75 -4.27
CA GLN A 310 1.59 -11.51 -4.61
C GLN A 310 2.24 -12.17 -3.38
N VAL A 311 2.46 -11.41 -2.32
CA VAL A 311 3.11 -11.95 -1.12
C VAL A 311 2.22 -12.93 -0.36
N ALA A 312 0.91 -12.77 -0.39
CA ALA A 312 -0.03 -13.72 0.20
C ALA A 312 0.00 -15.08 -0.54
N ASP A 313 0.20 -15.07 -1.84
CA ASP A 313 0.23 -16.26 -2.67
C ASP A 313 1.45 -17.15 -2.41
N GLU A 314 2.55 -16.57 -1.91
CA GLU A 314 3.77 -17.33 -1.53
C GLU A 314 3.48 -18.44 -0.51
N LEU A 315 2.51 -18.25 0.39
CA LEU A 315 2.12 -19.23 1.40
C LEU A 315 1.59 -20.55 0.80
N HIS A 316 1.17 -20.50 -0.47
CA HIS A 316 0.59 -21.64 -1.20
C HIS A 316 1.47 -22.08 -2.38
N GLY A 317 2.72 -21.61 -2.44
CA GLY A 317 3.57 -21.74 -3.62
C GLY A 317 3.19 -20.72 -4.69
N PHE A 318 4.07 -19.75 -4.90
CA PHE A 318 3.82 -18.61 -5.78
C PHE A 318 3.48 -19.01 -7.21
N ASP A 319 2.39 -18.44 -7.74
CA ASP A 319 1.97 -18.56 -9.14
C ASP A 319 1.56 -17.18 -9.67
N PHE A 320 2.31 -16.70 -10.65
CA PHE A 320 2.13 -15.35 -11.22
C PHE A 320 0.76 -15.18 -11.90
N ASP A 321 0.28 -16.18 -12.64
CA ASP A 321 -0.97 -16.08 -13.39
C ASP A 321 -2.19 -16.10 -12.44
N ARG A 322 -2.11 -16.90 -11.37
CA ARG A 322 -3.10 -16.88 -10.30
C ARG A 322 -3.17 -15.53 -9.63
N CYS A 323 -2.02 -14.93 -9.28
CA CYS A 323 -1.93 -13.58 -8.72
C CYS A 323 -2.47 -12.52 -9.66
N LYS A 324 -2.10 -12.58 -10.94
CA LYS A 324 -2.56 -11.64 -11.97
C LYS A 324 -4.07 -11.72 -12.16
N THR A 325 -4.63 -12.93 -12.16
CA THR A 325 -6.08 -13.14 -12.22
C THR A 325 -6.78 -12.54 -11.01
N LYS A 326 -6.21 -12.69 -9.81
CA LYS A 326 -6.74 -12.07 -8.59
C LYS A 326 -6.60 -10.55 -8.62
N ALA A 327 -5.46 -10.02 -9.05
CA ALA A 327 -5.23 -8.58 -9.18
C ALA A 327 -6.14 -7.92 -10.25
N ALA A 328 -6.55 -8.66 -11.29
CA ALA A 328 -7.51 -8.15 -12.28
C ALA A 328 -8.86 -7.80 -11.64
N LYS A 329 -9.26 -8.46 -10.55
CA LYS A 329 -10.49 -8.15 -9.81
C LYS A 329 -10.50 -6.79 -9.13
N ILE A 330 -9.35 -6.11 -9.04
CA ILE A 330 -9.27 -4.73 -8.56
C ILE A 330 -10.17 -3.82 -9.40
N PHE A 331 -10.35 -4.10 -10.69
CA PHE A 331 -11.30 -3.39 -11.55
C PHE A 331 -12.72 -3.48 -10.98
N ASP A 332 -13.24 -4.67 -10.77
CA ASP A 332 -14.62 -4.88 -10.27
C ASP A 332 -14.79 -4.35 -8.84
N THR A 333 -13.77 -4.56 -7.98
CA THR A 333 -13.76 -4.05 -6.61
C THR A 333 -13.83 -2.52 -6.58
N THR A 334 -13.08 -1.85 -7.45
CA THR A 334 -13.07 -0.38 -7.53
C THR A 334 -14.42 0.15 -8.04
N LEU A 335 -15.03 -0.51 -9.03
CA LEU A 335 -16.39 -0.16 -9.48
C LEU A 335 -17.43 -0.35 -8.38
N ALA A 336 -17.35 -1.44 -7.62
CA ALA A 336 -18.27 -1.67 -6.50
C ALA A 336 -18.14 -0.60 -5.41
N ILE A 337 -16.92 -0.10 -5.16
CA ILE A 337 -16.68 1.02 -4.24
C ILE A 337 -17.36 2.29 -4.76
N PHE A 338 -17.18 2.62 -6.03
CA PHE A 338 -17.82 3.81 -6.61
C PHE A 338 -19.34 3.73 -6.60
N ALA A 339 -19.91 2.56 -6.91
CA ALA A 339 -21.35 2.34 -6.82
C ALA A 339 -21.83 2.55 -5.37
N ARG A 340 -21.17 1.94 -4.39
CA ARG A 340 -21.50 2.10 -2.97
C ARG A 340 -21.35 3.55 -2.51
N ALA A 341 -20.31 4.26 -2.94
CA ALA A 341 -20.09 5.66 -2.63
C ALA A 341 -21.25 6.54 -3.12
N ASN A 342 -21.69 6.30 -4.36
CA ASN A 342 -22.85 7.00 -4.95
C ASN A 342 -24.15 6.68 -4.20
N ASP A 343 -24.43 5.40 -3.92
CA ASP A 343 -25.66 4.95 -3.25
C ASP A 343 -25.78 5.51 -1.83
N ASP A 344 -24.67 5.54 -1.10
CA ASP A 344 -24.63 6.01 0.30
C ASP A 344 -24.40 7.54 0.40
N GLY A 345 -24.06 8.23 -0.69
CA GLY A 345 -23.71 9.66 -0.70
C GLY A 345 -22.44 9.97 0.12
N ILE A 346 -21.44 9.09 0.08
CA ILE A 346 -20.19 9.19 0.84
C ILE A 346 -18.98 9.13 -0.10
N PRO A 347 -17.79 9.61 0.34
CA PRO A 347 -16.57 9.49 -0.44
C PRO A 347 -16.15 8.04 -0.68
N PRO A 348 -15.41 7.75 -1.79
CA PRO A 348 -14.98 6.40 -2.14
C PRO A 348 -14.13 5.68 -1.08
N ALA A 349 -13.23 6.39 -0.36
CA ALA A 349 -12.44 5.74 0.70
C ALA A 349 -13.34 5.31 1.87
N ALA A 350 -14.30 6.15 2.26
CA ALA A 350 -15.27 5.78 3.29
C ALA A 350 -16.17 4.60 2.85
N ALA A 351 -16.52 4.50 1.58
CA ALA A 351 -17.26 3.36 1.02
C ALA A 351 -16.41 2.08 1.06
N ALA A 352 -15.14 2.17 0.70
CA ALA A 352 -14.20 1.06 0.75
C ALA A 352 -14.00 0.55 2.19
N ASP A 353 -13.87 1.46 3.15
CA ASP A 353 -13.78 1.11 4.58
C ASP A 353 -15.03 0.35 5.05
N ARG A 354 -16.23 0.83 4.73
CA ARG A 354 -17.48 0.13 5.06
C ARG A 354 -17.57 -1.28 4.46
N ILE A 355 -17.16 -1.46 3.21
CA ILE A 355 -17.14 -2.77 2.54
C ILE A 355 -16.16 -3.70 3.27
N ALA A 356 -14.96 -3.22 3.60
CA ALA A 356 -13.96 -3.99 4.33
C ALA A 356 -14.47 -4.42 5.71
N GLU A 357 -15.08 -3.49 6.46
CA GLU A 357 -15.67 -3.77 7.77
C GLU A 357 -16.80 -4.80 7.71
N GLN A 358 -17.71 -4.68 6.74
CA GLN A 358 -18.77 -5.66 6.51
C GLN A 358 -18.21 -7.04 6.21
N ARG A 359 -17.15 -7.15 5.39
CA ARG A 359 -16.50 -8.43 5.11
C ARG A 359 -15.87 -9.04 6.37
N MET A 360 -15.16 -8.25 7.17
CA MET A 360 -14.55 -8.72 8.42
C MET A 360 -15.62 -9.13 9.45
N ALA A 361 -16.71 -8.36 9.56
CA ALA A 361 -17.82 -8.69 10.48
C ALA A 361 -18.54 -9.98 10.07
N ALA A 362 -18.80 -10.18 8.78
CA ALA A 362 -19.44 -11.40 8.28
C ALA A 362 -18.61 -12.66 8.58
N ALA A 363 -17.28 -12.57 8.48
CA ALA A 363 -16.40 -13.70 8.79
C ALA A 363 -16.42 -14.09 10.29
N ARG A 364 -16.56 -13.12 11.21
CA ARG A 364 -16.65 -13.37 12.66
C ARG A 364 -17.92 -14.12 13.05
N THR A 365 -18.99 -14.02 12.26
CA THR A 365 -20.27 -14.65 12.55
C THR A 365 -20.41 -16.07 11.98
N THR A 366 -19.47 -16.51 11.17
CA THR A 366 -19.46 -17.86 10.59
C THR A 366 -18.80 -18.83 11.58
N PRO A 367 -19.53 -19.83 12.16
CA PRO A 367 -18.93 -20.80 13.05
C PRO A 367 -17.92 -21.67 12.30
N GLY A 368 -16.65 -21.66 12.65
CA GLY A 368 -15.66 -22.60 12.11
C GLY A 368 -14.28 -22.02 11.72
N HIS A 369 -13.91 -20.86 12.24
CA HIS A 369 -12.53 -20.38 12.13
C HIS A 369 -11.88 -20.20 13.49
#